data_0ddeb70c5318e6f341e12a16bcc9ce41
#
_entry.id   0ddeb70c5318e6f341e12a16bcc9ce41
#
_cell.length_a   1.000
_cell.length_b   1.000
_cell.length_c   1.000
_cell.angle_alpha   90.00
_cell.angle_beta   90.00
_cell.angle_gamma   90.00
#
_symmetry.space_group_name_H-M   'P 1'
#
loop_
_entity.id
_entity.type
_entity.pdbx_description
1 polymer ?
#
loop_
_entity_poly.entity_id
_entity_poly.type
_entity_poly.pdbx_seq_one_letter_code
_entity_poly.pdbx_strand_id
1 'polypeptide(L)'
;MYKTSKTALPTLKLLPAAILAASLAPHAQAFQINAHPDWNINLDTTVQYTAGWRVDKRDDGIGNHPFYASSNYKFDRGDMVTSRFQALTELQGVYKGRTGFRLSGSAWKDFAYDDDVETNPNPNFQGILSYPSGKYSSQTKRYHIQGGEILDAFVFHNTEIGDTPLYLRAGRFTQQWGNALFFAFSNIGYSQHPVDFLKSFTQPGSEVKELFLPRTQVMATADLTDNVSVSAQYFLEFRANRFPEGGTYLAPFDILYSGPTSGGAVAGMFGGPVTAGHKYEPDDINDNFGIKVDWAADWARGDLGFYYRQFDEVQPWPGGTMYTGGGGQVHLNYADKVKLYGLSYERTFGTLSTGWEVSYRTDTALASAFSNGQPGVFYKEGARGDVINVIANGLMSLQQNA
;
A
#
# COMPACT_ATOMS: atom_id res chain seq x y z
N MET A 1 11.71 -54.20 -16.13
CA MET A 1 10.47 -54.33 -15.34
C MET A 1 10.28 -53.08 -14.50
N TYR A 2 9.59 -52.10 -15.02
CA TYR A 2 9.29 -50.86 -14.30
C TYR A 2 7.94 -51.04 -13.59
N LYS A 3 7.94 -50.96 -12.25
CA LYS A 3 6.72 -50.91 -11.45
C LYS A 3 6.26 -49.44 -11.36
N THR A 4 5.19 -49.11 -12.05
CA THR A 4 4.45 -47.86 -11.86
C THR A 4 3.64 -47.94 -10.58
N SER A 5 4.04 -47.17 -9.58
CA SER A 5 3.24 -46.93 -8.37
C SER A 5 2.21 -45.81 -8.71
N LYS A 6 0.95 -46.18 -8.80
CA LYS A 6 -0.16 -45.21 -8.85
C LYS A 6 -0.44 -44.70 -7.43
N THR A 7 0.05 -43.53 -7.10
CA THR A 7 -0.41 -42.80 -5.93
C THR A 7 -1.72 -42.12 -6.28
N ALA A 8 -2.80 -42.63 -5.72
CA ALA A 8 -4.12 -41.99 -5.80
C ALA A 8 -4.12 -40.68 -4.99
N LEU A 9 -4.43 -39.60 -5.64
CA LEU A 9 -4.67 -38.28 -5.02
C LEU A 9 -5.90 -38.35 -4.10
N PRO A 10 -5.86 -37.78 -2.89
CA PRO A 10 -7.03 -37.67 -2.01
C PRO A 10 -7.88 -36.48 -2.40
N THR A 11 -8.57 -36.58 -3.55
CA THR A 11 -9.35 -35.47 -4.12
C THR A 11 -10.79 -35.36 -3.63
N LEU A 12 -11.27 -36.23 -2.75
CA LEU A 12 -12.71 -36.28 -2.43
C LEU A 12 -13.11 -35.72 -1.05
N LYS A 13 -12.17 -35.32 -0.20
CA LYS A 13 -12.52 -34.80 1.15
C LYS A 13 -12.41 -33.28 1.30
N LEU A 14 -11.82 -32.58 0.33
CA LEU A 14 -11.67 -31.11 0.37
C LEU A 14 -12.85 -30.38 -0.30
N LEU A 15 -13.60 -31.02 -1.18
CA LEU A 15 -14.74 -30.41 -1.86
C LEU A 15 -15.85 -29.92 -0.91
N PRO A 16 -16.29 -30.70 0.10
CA PRO A 16 -17.33 -30.24 1.02
C PRO A 16 -16.84 -29.10 1.95
N ALA A 17 -15.55 -29.08 2.33
CA ALA A 17 -14.99 -28.00 3.15
C ALA A 17 -14.81 -26.70 2.35
N ALA A 18 -14.45 -26.78 1.07
CA ALA A 18 -14.37 -25.64 0.16
C ALA A 18 -15.76 -25.08 -0.19
N ILE A 19 -16.76 -25.95 -0.32
CA ILE A 19 -18.15 -25.52 -0.55
C ILE A 19 -18.74 -24.90 0.72
N LEU A 20 -18.40 -25.40 1.91
CA LEU A 20 -18.81 -24.77 3.17
C LEU A 20 -18.15 -23.42 3.40
N ALA A 21 -16.87 -23.24 3.01
CA ALA A 21 -16.20 -21.95 3.04
C ALA A 21 -16.75 -20.95 2.01
N ALA A 22 -17.21 -21.43 0.85
CA ALA A 22 -17.88 -20.59 -0.14
C ALA A 22 -19.32 -20.19 0.29
N SER A 23 -19.97 -20.96 1.16
CA SER A 23 -21.29 -20.60 1.73
C SER A 23 -21.17 -19.62 2.91
N LEU A 24 -19.96 -19.36 3.41
CA LEU A 24 -19.62 -18.29 4.36
C LEU A 24 -19.08 -17.05 3.65
N ALA A 25 -19.42 -16.85 2.37
CA ALA A 25 -19.16 -15.59 1.68
C ALA A 25 -19.66 -14.43 2.57
N PRO A 26 -18.86 -13.37 2.77
CA PRO A 26 -19.21 -12.29 3.67
C PRO A 26 -20.53 -11.68 3.21
N HIS A 27 -21.54 -11.80 4.01
CA HIS A 27 -22.74 -10.99 3.84
C HIS A 27 -22.38 -9.62 4.40
N ALA A 28 -21.98 -8.70 3.51
CA ALA A 28 -21.93 -7.29 3.87
C ALA A 28 -23.38 -6.88 4.17
N GLN A 29 -23.70 -6.72 5.43
CA GLN A 29 -25.00 -6.17 5.85
C GLN A 29 -24.82 -4.68 6.05
N ALA A 30 -25.30 -3.90 5.09
CA ALA A 30 -25.54 -2.49 5.28
C ALA A 30 -26.72 -2.32 6.23
N PHE A 31 -26.48 -1.77 7.41
CA PHE A 31 -27.52 -1.46 8.37
C PHE A 31 -27.80 0.05 8.34
N GLN A 32 -29.01 0.42 7.89
CA GLN A 32 -29.45 1.80 7.93
C GLN A 32 -30.00 2.14 9.31
N ILE A 33 -29.40 3.13 9.96
CA ILE A 33 -29.82 3.61 11.27
C ILE A 33 -30.79 4.77 11.07
N ASN A 34 -32.07 4.55 11.31
CA ASN A 34 -33.13 5.57 11.20
C ASN A 34 -33.27 6.35 12.51
N ALA A 35 -32.25 7.15 12.87
CA ALA A 35 -32.26 7.91 14.13
C ALA A 35 -33.10 9.21 14.04
N HIS A 36 -33.16 9.86 12.88
CA HIS A 36 -33.87 11.13 12.64
C HIS A 36 -34.15 11.32 11.14
N PRO A 37 -35.28 11.95 10.75
CA PRO A 37 -35.64 12.13 9.34
C PRO A 37 -34.60 12.88 8.50
N ASP A 38 -33.85 13.80 9.11
CA ASP A 38 -32.83 14.61 8.43
C ASP A 38 -31.48 13.87 8.29
N TRP A 39 -31.31 12.73 8.93
CA TRP A 39 -30.08 11.95 8.91
C TRP A 39 -30.24 10.66 8.12
N ASN A 40 -29.31 10.41 7.21
CA ASN A 40 -29.10 9.10 6.60
C ASN A 40 -27.79 8.53 7.17
N ILE A 41 -27.89 7.51 8.02
CA ILE A 41 -26.73 6.88 8.67
C ILE A 41 -26.67 5.43 8.23
N ASN A 42 -25.53 5.03 7.65
CA ASN A 42 -25.26 3.67 7.22
C ASN A 42 -24.07 3.11 7.98
N LEU A 43 -24.21 1.89 8.44
CA LEU A 43 -23.18 1.10 9.09
C LEU A 43 -22.96 -0.17 8.28
N ASP A 44 -21.77 -0.31 7.71
CA ASP A 44 -21.36 -1.50 6.97
C ASP A 44 -20.27 -2.21 7.74
N THR A 45 -20.35 -3.54 7.82
CA THR A 45 -19.30 -4.36 8.41
C THR A 45 -19.01 -5.56 7.53
N THR A 46 -17.76 -5.68 7.10
CA THR A 46 -17.26 -6.84 6.35
C THR A 46 -16.38 -7.66 7.29
N VAL A 47 -16.69 -8.94 7.43
CA VAL A 47 -15.86 -9.91 8.16
C VAL A 47 -15.27 -10.88 7.15
N GLN A 48 -13.96 -11.03 7.19
CA GLN A 48 -13.23 -11.92 6.29
C GLN A 48 -12.41 -12.91 7.09
N TYR A 49 -12.37 -14.15 6.63
CA TYR A 49 -11.40 -15.14 7.08
C TYR A 49 -10.50 -15.55 5.93
N THR A 50 -9.18 -15.49 6.17
CA THR A 50 -8.17 -15.89 5.19
C THR A 50 -7.35 -17.04 5.76
N ALA A 51 -7.24 -18.13 5.00
CA ALA A 51 -6.39 -19.27 5.31
C ALA A 51 -5.41 -19.53 4.15
N GLY A 52 -4.15 -19.72 4.47
CA GLY A 52 -3.11 -19.99 3.49
C GLY A 52 -2.09 -20.99 3.99
N TRP A 53 -1.56 -21.79 3.09
CA TRP A 53 -0.55 -22.81 3.39
C TRP A 53 0.65 -22.69 2.47
N ARG A 54 1.82 -22.97 3.00
CA ARG A 54 3.02 -23.09 2.18
C ARG A 54 2.98 -24.42 1.43
N VAL A 55 2.82 -24.37 0.12
CA VAL A 55 2.66 -25.57 -0.72
C VAL A 55 4.00 -26.14 -1.21
N ASP A 56 5.04 -25.31 -1.25
CA ASP A 56 6.35 -25.72 -1.74
C ASP A 56 7.42 -25.67 -0.64
N LYS A 57 8.48 -26.44 -0.80
CA LYS A 57 9.64 -26.41 0.08
C LYS A 57 10.38 -25.08 -0.04
N ARG A 58 11.22 -24.78 0.95
CA ARG A 58 12.15 -23.65 0.86
C ARG A 58 13.06 -23.83 -0.35
N ASP A 59 13.29 -22.75 -1.08
CA ASP A 59 14.31 -22.71 -2.11
C ASP A 59 15.67 -22.47 -1.45
N ASP A 60 16.64 -23.36 -1.72
CA ASP A 60 17.97 -23.27 -1.10
C ASP A 60 18.75 -22.02 -1.57
N GLY A 61 18.50 -21.53 -2.79
CA GLY A 61 19.10 -20.32 -3.31
C GLY A 61 18.62 -19.07 -2.58
N ILE A 62 17.36 -19.04 -2.16
CA ILE A 62 16.77 -17.97 -1.37
C ILE A 62 17.10 -18.17 0.11
N GLY A 63 16.86 -19.36 0.64
CA GLY A 63 17.06 -19.68 2.07
C GLY A 63 18.51 -19.58 2.53
N ASN A 64 19.47 -19.77 1.63
CA ASN A 64 20.90 -19.63 1.89
C ASN A 64 21.49 -18.31 1.34
N HIS A 65 20.66 -17.30 1.12
CA HIS A 65 21.14 -15.98 0.70
C HIS A 65 21.16 -15.01 1.89
N PRO A 66 22.24 -14.26 2.11
CA PRO A 66 22.39 -13.41 3.30
C PRO A 66 21.29 -12.34 3.47
N PHE A 67 20.63 -11.91 2.38
CA PHE A 67 19.58 -10.90 2.41
C PHE A 67 18.16 -11.45 2.56
N TYR A 68 17.96 -12.76 2.48
CA TYR A 68 16.62 -13.38 2.49
C TYR A 68 16.52 -14.59 3.43
N ALA A 69 17.62 -14.95 4.08
CA ALA A 69 17.70 -16.21 4.85
C ALA A 69 16.69 -16.27 5.99
N SER A 70 16.40 -15.16 6.67
CA SER A 70 15.51 -15.17 7.83
C SER A 70 14.04 -15.20 7.45
N SER A 71 13.63 -14.43 6.45
CA SER A 71 12.21 -14.33 6.05
C SER A 71 11.64 -15.65 5.52
N ASN A 72 12.48 -16.60 5.10
CA ASN A 72 12.05 -17.88 4.54
C ASN A 72 11.87 -19.01 5.57
N TYR A 73 12.34 -18.85 6.82
CA TYR A 73 12.41 -19.94 7.77
C TYR A 73 11.22 -20.05 8.71
N LYS A 74 10.38 -19.04 8.82
CA LYS A 74 9.21 -19.05 9.71
C LYS A 74 8.25 -20.22 9.47
N PHE A 75 8.09 -20.66 8.24
CA PHE A 75 7.15 -21.72 7.88
C PHE A 75 7.79 -22.75 6.97
N ASP A 76 7.48 -24.03 7.20
CA ASP A 76 7.84 -25.15 6.36
C ASP A 76 6.75 -25.50 5.34
N ARG A 77 7.08 -26.43 4.44
CA ARG A 77 6.09 -26.97 3.50
C ARG A 77 4.97 -27.66 4.23
N GLY A 78 3.75 -27.25 3.99
CA GLY A 78 2.54 -27.78 4.62
C GLY A 78 2.08 -26.97 5.82
N ASP A 79 2.90 -26.05 6.33
CA ASP A 79 2.50 -25.20 7.43
C ASP A 79 1.45 -24.16 6.97
N MET A 80 0.57 -23.82 7.89
CA MET A 80 -0.37 -22.74 7.72
C MET A 80 0.37 -21.43 7.93
N VAL A 81 0.45 -20.60 6.89
CA VAL A 81 1.16 -19.29 6.90
C VAL A 81 0.25 -18.14 7.30
N THR A 82 -1.05 -18.32 7.19
CA THR A 82 -2.06 -17.36 7.69
C THR A 82 -3.35 -18.11 8.06
N SER A 83 -3.93 -17.73 9.18
CA SER A 83 -5.26 -18.14 9.66
C SER A 83 -5.90 -16.93 10.31
N ARG A 84 -6.33 -15.99 9.48
CA ARG A 84 -6.64 -14.62 9.87
C ARG A 84 -8.10 -14.30 9.79
N PHE A 85 -8.66 -13.86 10.91
CA PHE A 85 -9.91 -13.12 10.95
C PHE A 85 -9.64 -11.62 10.87
N GLN A 86 -10.39 -10.94 10.02
CA GLN A 86 -10.36 -9.48 9.88
C GLN A 86 -11.79 -8.96 9.81
N ALA A 87 -12.04 -7.84 10.48
CA ALA A 87 -13.26 -7.08 10.37
C ALA A 87 -12.94 -5.66 9.89
N LEU A 88 -13.67 -5.17 8.90
CA LEU A 88 -13.68 -3.78 8.45
C LEU A 88 -15.06 -3.21 8.74
N THR A 89 -15.13 -2.12 9.49
CA THR A 89 -16.38 -1.42 9.80
C THR A 89 -16.32 0.00 9.26
N GLU A 90 -17.38 0.41 8.59
CA GLU A 90 -17.53 1.70 7.93
C GLU A 90 -18.83 2.35 8.39
N LEU A 91 -18.75 3.50 9.03
CA LEU A 91 -19.88 4.31 9.47
C LEU A 91 -19.91 5.61 8.65
N GLN A 92 -21.01 5.85 7.97
CA GLN A 92 -21.24 7.08 7.23
C GLN A 92 -22.55 7.72 7.66
N GLY A 93 -22.51 9.01 7.97
CA GLY A 93 -23.70 9.79 8.26
C GLY A 93 -23.80 11.02 7.35
N VAL A 94 -25.00 11.28 6.83
CA VAL A 94 -25.29 12.44 5.98
C VAL A 94 -26.51 13.18 6.52
N TYR A 95 -26.33 14.47 6.84
CA TYR A 95 -27.37 15.37 7.32
C TYR A 95 -27.93 16.18 6.18
N LYS A 96 -29.25 16.13 5.96
CA LYS A 96 -29.98 16.86 4.92
C LYS A 96 -29.39 16.77 3.51
N GLY A 97 -28.69 15.65 3.21
CA GLY A 97 -28.03 15.45 1.93
C GLY A 97 -26.82 16.35 1.64
N ARG A 98 -26.39 17.19 2.57
CA ARG A 98 -25.35 18.20 2.33
C ARG A 98 -24.11 18.03 3.18
N THR A 99 -24.25 17.81 4.48
CA THR A 99 -23.13 17.71 5.42
C THR A 99 -23.04 16.28 5.93
N GLY A 100 -21.85 15.73 5.96
CA GLY A 100 -21.71 14.38 6.49
C GLY A 100 -20.33 14.09 7.03
N PHE A 101 -20.20 12.84 7.51
CA PHE A 101 -18.94 12.29 7.99
C PHE A 101 -18.80 10.83 7.57
N ARG A 102 -17.57 10.36 7.53
CA ARG A 102 -17.23 8.94 7.41
C ARG A 102 -16.16 8.59 8.42
N LEU A 103 -16.37 7.46 9.10
CA LEU A 103 -15.41 6.84 9.98
C LEU A 103 -15.29 5.37 9.60
N SER A 104 -14.07 4.90 9.34
CA SER A 104 -13.83 3.47 9.07
C SER A 104 -12.61 2.98 9.84
N GLY A 105 -12.61 1.68 10.14
CA GLY A 105 -11.52 1.05 10.83
C GLY A 105 -11.53 -0.45 10.62
N SER A 106 -10.36 -1.06 10.74
CA SER A 106 -10.21 -2.51 10.68
C SER A 106 -9.52 -3.06 11.92
N ALA A 107 -9.87 -4.30 12.26
CA ALA A 107 -9.23 -5.05 13.33
C ALA A 107 -9.02 -6.50 12.87
N TRP A 108 -7.95 -7.12 13.33
CA TRP A 108 -7.57 -8.46 12.89
C TRP A 108 -6.86 -9.26 13.95
N LYS A 109 -6.92 -10.58 13.79
CA LYS A 109 -6.12 -11.55 14.51
C LYS A 109 -5.77 -12.73 13.61
N ASP A 110 -4.48 -13.04 13.50
CA ASP A 110 -3.96 -14.23 12.85
C ASP A 110 -3.64 -15.29 13.91
N PHE A 111 -4.01 -16.53 13.68
CA PHE A 111 -3.78 -17.66 14.59
C PHE A 111 -2.65 -18.59 14.13
N ALA A 112 -2.18 -18.40 12.88
CA ALA A 112 -1.05 -19.16 12.35
C ALA A 112 0.29 -18.44 12.62
N TYR A 113 0.29 -17.11 12.69
CA TYR A 113 1.49 -16.32 12.92
C TYR A 113 1.70 -16.12 14.42
N ASP A 114 2.69 -16.77 14.98
CA ASP A 114 3.06 -16.64 16.39
C ASP A 114 4.21 -15.63 16.59
N ASP A 115 4.64 -15.44 17.84
CA ASP A 115 5.68 -14.50 18.24
C ASP A 115 7.11 -15.08 18.20
N ASP A 116 7.27 -16.35 17.83
CA ASP A 116 8.58 -16.99 17.80
C ASP A 116 9.30 -16.70 16.48
N VAL A 117 10.53 -16.24 16.60
CA VAL A 117 11.39 -15.93 15.45
C VAL A 117 12.16 -17.17 15.04
N GLU A 118 12.01 -17.58 13.80
CA GLU A 118 12.79 -18.64 13.20
C GLU A 118 13.71 -18.08 12.11
N THR A 119 14.96 -18.52 12.12
CA THR A 119 16.00 -18.09 11.19
C THR A 119 16.74 -19.28 10.61
N ASN A 120 17.50 -19.06 9.54
CA ASN A 120 18.36 -20.10 8.98
C ASN A 120 19.35 -20.60 10.06
N PRO A 121 19.36 -21.89 10.39
CA PRO A 121 20.25 -22.44 11.41
C PRO A 121 21.73 -22.50 10.95
N ASN A 122 22.00 -22.35 9.66
CA ASN A 122 23.38 -22.36 9.14
C ASN A 122 24.09 -21.05 9.48
N PRO A 123 25.18 -21.05 10.27
CA PRO A 123 25.89 -19.84 10.68
C PRO A 123 26.39 -18.98 9.53
N ASN A 124 26.64 -19.57 8.35
CA ASN A 124 27.11 -18.84 7.17
C ASN A 124 26.05 -17.99 6.54
N PHE A 125 24.77 -18.28 6.81
CA PHE A 125 23.61 -17.62 6.21
C PHE A 125 22.68 -17.01 7.24
N GLN A 126 23.06 -16.95 8.51
CA GLN A 126 22.29 -16.25 9.53
C GLN A 126 22.17 -14.79 9.12
N GLY A 127 21.02 -14.43 8.58
CA GLY A 127 20.75 -13.08 8.06
C GLY A 127 20.49 -12.10 9.18
N ILE A 128 19.64 -12.45 10.12
CA ILE A 128 19.14 -11.49 11.11
C ILE A 128 19.35 -12.04 12.52
N LEU A 129 20.15 -11.32 13.30
CA LEU A 129 20.23 -11.49 14.76
C LEU A 129 19.35 -10.50 15.52
N SER A 130 18.36 -9.98 14.90
CA SER A 130 17.76 -8.73 15.26
C SER A 130 16.49 -8.80 16.06
N TYR A 131 16.04 -9.95 16.29
CA TYR A 131 15.11 -10.24 17.37
C TYR A 131 15.89 -10.98 18.46
N PRO A 132 16.79 -10.30 19.19
CA PRO A 132 17.72 -10.97 20.11
C PRO A 132 17.01 -11.68 21.26
N SER A 133 15.76 -11.32 21.53
CA SER A 133 14.89 -12.04 22.47
C SER A 133 14.22 -13.26 21.86
N GLY A 134 14.43 -13.58 20.57
CA GLY A 134 13.65 -14.57 19.84
C GLY A 134 12.18 -14.20 19.64
N LYS A 135 11.82 -12.91 19.82
CA LYS A 135 10.46 -12.41 19.71
C LYS A 135 10.41 -11.24 18.73
N TYR A 136 9.32 -11.15 17.97
CA TYR A 136 9.09 -10.08 17.04
C TYR A 136 8.90 -8.71 17.73
N SER A 137 9.13 -7.65 16.98
CA SER A 137 8.87 -6.27 17.41
C SER A 137 7.38 -6.03 17.67
N SER A 138 7.07 -4.94 18.37
CA SER A 138 5.69 -4.50 18.57
C SER A 138 4.98 -4.18 17.25
N GLN A 139 5.71 -3.68 16.26
CA GLN A 139 5.17 -3.40 14.93
C GLN A 139 4.80 -4.69 14.19
N THR A 140 5.70 -5.67 14.14
CA THR A 140 5.41 -6.99 13.55
C THR A 140 4.25 -7.69 14.26
N LYS A 141 4.23 -7.71 15.60
CA LYS A 141 3.10 -8.27 16.36
C LYS A 141 1.78 -7.61 16.00
N ARG A 142 1.78 -6.28 15.91
CA ARG A 142 0.57 -5.50 15.56
C ARG A 142 0.05 -5.86 14.18
N TYR A 143 0.91 -5.97 13.16
CA TYR A 143 0.43 -6.13 11.78
C TYR A 143 0.32 -7.59 11.34
N HIS A 144 1.15 -8.48 11.85
CA HIS A 144 1.10 -9.90 11.48
C HIS A 144 0.23 -10.73 12.43
N ILE A 145 0.25 -10.45 13.74
CA ILE A 145 -0.45 -11.30 14.72
C ILE A 145 -1.84 -10.73 15.06
N GLN A 146 -1.88 -9.56 15.70
CA GLN A 146 -3.16 -8.94 16.07
C GLN A 146 -3.06 -7.43 16.19
N GLY A 147 -4.08 -6.74 15.70
CA GLY A 147 -4.09 -5.29 15.75
C GLY A 147 -5.39 -4.68 15.26
N GLY A 148 -5.35 -3.36 15.18
CA GLY A 148 -6.43 -2.57 14.59
C GLY A 148 -5.93 -1.19 14.21
N GLU A 149 -6.62 -0.57 13.26
CA GLU A 149 -6.30 0.78 12.78
C GLU A 149 -7.57 1.52 12.33
N ILE A 150 -7.54 2.83 12.52
CA ILE A 150 -8.52 3.73 11.92
C ILE A 150 -8.03 4.06 10.52
N LEU A 151 -8.92 3.88 9.54
CA LEU A 151 -8.68 4.21 8.14
C LEU A 151 -9.25 5.61 7.85
N ASP A 152 -10.46 5.70 7.31
CA ASP A 152 -11.07 7.00 7.06
C ASP A 152 -11.59 7.65 8.35
N ALA A 153 -11.42 8.97 8.47
CA ALA A 153 -12.01 9.79 9.50
C ALA A 153 -12.12 11.23 8.97
N PHE A 154 -13.22 11.55 8.28
CA PHE A 154 -13.38 12.86 7.65
C PHE A 154 -14.81 13.37 7.73
N VAL A 155 -14.94 14.69 7.52
CA VAL A 155 -16.22 15.38 7.32
C VAL A 155 -16.26 15.95 5.91
N PHE A 156 -17.47 16.14 5.37
CA PHE A 156 -17.68 16.77 4.08
C PHE A 156 -18.90 17.69 4.10
N HIS A 157 -18.89 18.65 3.19
CA HIS A 157 -19.97 19.60 3.03
C HIS A 157 -20.17 19.98 1.57
N ASN A 158 -21.41 19.88 1.10
CA ASN A 158 -21.84 20.38 -0.20
C ASN A 158 -22.54 21.72 -0.02
N THR A 159 -22.07 22.74 -0.70
CA THR A 159 -22.62 24.10 -0.66
C THR A 159 -22.52 24.76 -2.02
N GLU A 160 -22.91 26.02 -2.12
CA GLU A 160 -22.82 26.83 -3.32
C GLU A 160 -22.26 28.21 -2.96
N ILE A 161 -21.42 28.76 -3.82
CA ILE A 161 -20.96 30.14 -3.73
C ILE A 161 -21.49 30.89 -4.98
N GLY A 162 -22.53 31.73 -4.80
CA GLY A 162 -23.33 32.19 -5.91
C GLY A 162 -24.04 31.01 -6.57
N ASP A 163 -23.83 30.81 -7.87
CA ASP A 163 -24.37 29.71 -8.65
C ASP A 163 -23.37 28.54 -8.82
N THR A 164 -22.20 28.61 -8.18
CA THR A 164 -21.15 27.64 -8.34
C THR A 164 -21.24 26.57 -7.23
N PRO A 165 -21.53 25.29 -7.57
CA PRO A 165 -21.49 24.19 -6.62
C PRO A 165 -20.08 24.01 -6.06
N LEU A 166 -19.99 23.78 -4.75
CA LEU A 166 -18.74 23.59 -4.03
C LEU A 166 -18.84 22.36 -3.11
N TYR A 167 -17.92 21.43 -3.29
CA TYR A 167 -17.72 20.30 -2.42
C TYR A 167 -16.48 20.48 -1.57
N LEU A 168 -16.60 20.36 -0.26
CA LEU A 168 -15.51 20.47 0.71
C LEU A 168 -15.35 19.15 1.46
N ARG A 169 -14.11 18.72 1.66
CA ARG A 169 -13.78 17.55 2.49
C ARG A 169 -12.55 17.85 3.35
N ALA A 170 -12.60 17.46 4.63
CA ALA A 170 -11.49 17.67 5.57
C ALA A 170 -11.39 16.50 6.53
N GLY A 171 -10.17 16.03 6.80
CA GLY A 171 -9.87 14.93 7.69
C GLY A 171 -8.95 13.92 7.05
N ARG A 172 -9.04 12.68 7.50
CA ARG A 172 -8.22 11.57 7.05
C ARG A 172 -8.98 10.75 6.02
N PHE A 173 -8.52 10.78 4.76
CA PHE A 173 -9.13 10.03 3.66
C PHE A 173 -8.13 9.75 2.55
N THR A 174 -8.49 8.80 1.68
CA THR A 174 -7.75 8.50 0.46
C THR A 174 -8.36 9.26 -0.70
N GLN A 175 -7.52 9.89 -1.51
CA GLN A 175 -7.88 10.52 -2.77
C GLN A 175 -6.88 10.08 -3.83
N GLN A 176 -7.38 9.73 -5.01
CA GLN A 176 -6.54 9.42 -6.16
C GLN A 176 -6.99 10.24 -7.36
N TRP A 177 -6.03 10.85 -8.04
CA TRP A 177 -6.21 11.53 -9.30
C TRP A 177 -5.63 10.70 -10.44
N GLY A 178 -6.11 10.97 -11.64
CA GLY A 178 -5.75 10.20 -12.83
C GLY A 178 -6.66 8.99 -13.04
N ASN A 179 -6.49 8.35 -14.18
CA ASN A 179 -7.34 7.25 -14.68
C ASN A 179 -6.55 5.97 -15.03
N ALA A 180 -5.29 5.88 -14.60
CA ALA A 180 -4.49 4.66 -14.74
C ALA A 180 -4.92 3.59 -13.74
N LEU A 181 -5.25 2.38 -14.24
CA LEU A 181 -5.83 1.31 -13.43
C LEU A 181 -4.82 0.56 -12.55
N PHE A 182 -3.55 0.39 -12.98
CA PHE A 182 -2.64 -0.59 -12.36
C PHE A 182 -1.24 -0.06 -12.00
N PHE A 183 -0.87 1.15 -12.36
CA PHE A 183 0.51 1.63 -12.28
C PHE A 183 0.71 2.69 -11.20
N ALA A 184 0.54 2.32 -9.93
CA ALA A 184 0.62 3.22 -8.79
C ALA A 184 1.95 4.01 -8.66
N PHE A 185 3.05 3.51 -9.22
CA PHE A 185 4.37 4.17 -9.17
C PHE A 185 4.68 5.08 -10.37
N SER A 186 3.82 5.09 -11.37
CA SER A 186 4.08 5.79 -12.63
C SER A 186 2.95 6.69 -13.08
N ASN A 187 1.82 6.68 -12.39
CA ASN A 187 0.62 7.43 -12.74
C ASN A 187 0.61 8.86 -12.16
N ILE A 188 -0.38 9.64 -12.55
CA ILE A 188 -0.62 11.01 -12.03
C ILE A 188 -0.86 10.99 -10.51
N GLY A 189 -1.47 9.92 -9.97
CA GLY A 189 -1.69 9.73 -8.53
C GLY A 189 -0.47 9.28 -7.73
N TYR A 190 0.73 9.20 -8.33
CA TYR A 190 1.97 8.82 -7.64
C TYR A 190 2.16 9.62 -6.36
N SER A 191 2.44 8.95 -5.24
CA SER A 191 2.62 9.56 -3.91
C SER A 191 1.43 10.38 -3.40
N GLN A 192 0.24 10.23 -3.97
CA GLN A 192 -0.95 10.93 -3.46
C GLN A 192 -1.48 10.27 -2.19
N HIS A 193 -1.34 8.95 -2.09
CA HIS A 193 -1.60 8.16 -0.89
C HIS A 193 -0.51 7.11 -0.72
N PRO A 194 -0.16 6.75 0.53
CA PRO A 194 0.72 5.63 0.81
C PRO A 194 0.03 4.29 0.53
N VAL A 195 0.84 3.29 0.23
CA VAL A 195 0.40 1.90 0.02
C VAL A 195 0.86 1.02 1.18
N ASP A 196 -0.01 0.14 1.62
CA ASP A 196 0.31 -0.91 2.59
C ASP A 196 0.87 -2.15 1.87
N PHE A 197 2.18 -2.13 1.59
CA PHE A 197 2.86 -3.27 0.99
C PHE A 197 2.93 -4.48 1.92
N LEU A 198 2.94 -4.26 3.24
CA LEU A 198 2.87 -5.36 4.19
C LEU A 198 1.59 -6.16 3.96
N LYS A 199 0.44 -5.50 3.92
CA LYS A 199 -0.86 -6.14 3.67
C LYS A 199 -0.90 -6.75 2.26
N SER A 200 -0.43 -6.01 1.25
CA SER A 200 -0.39 -6.48 -0.15
C SER A 200 0.42 -7.78 -0.32
N PHE A 201 1.54 -7.92 0.37
CA PHE A 201 2.37 -9.13 0.26
C PHE A 201 1.88 -10.29 1.12
N THR A 202 1.31 -10.00 2.30
CA THR A 202 1.03 -11.04 3.30
C THR A 202 -0.43 -11.44 3.41
N GLN A 203 -1.36 -10.68 2.79
CA GLN A 203 -2.80 -10.88 2.94
C GLN A 203 -3.50 -10.97 1.58
N PRO A 204 -3.47 -12.14 0.92
CA PRO A 204 -4.17 -12.34 -0.33
C PRO A 204 -5.67 -12.07 -0.17
N GLY A 205 -6.28 -11.42 -1.14
CA GLY A 205 -7.72 -11.08 -1.12
C GLY A 205 -8.06 -9.77 -0.40
N SER A 206 -7.06 -8.99 0.04
CA SER A 206 -7.31 -7.62 0.53
C SER A 206 -7.87 -6.75 -0.59
N GLU A 207 -8.87 -5.95 -0.26
CA GLU A 207 -9.45 -4.99 -1.21
C GLU A 207 -8.52 -3.78 -1.39
N VAL A 208 -8.58 -3.16 -2.57
CA VAL A 208 -7.74 -1.98 -2.88
C VAL A 208 -7.94 -0.84 -1.86
N LYS A 209 -9.18 -0.64 -1.37
CA LYS A 209 -9.48 0.36 -0.33
C LYS A 209 -8.77 0.09 1.00
N GLU A 210 -8.35 -1.14 1.26
CA GLU A 210 -7.60 -1.52 2.46
C GLU A 210 -6.08 -1.38 2.28
N LEU A 211 -5.62 -1.38 1.03
CA LEU A 211 -4.20 -1.22 0.69
C LEU A 211 -3.78 0.25 0.66
N PHE A 212 -4.69 1.15 0.34
CA PHE A 212 -4.40 2.57 0.29
C PHE A 212 -4.58 3.20 1.66
N LEU A 213 -3.47 3.67 2.24
CA LEU A 213 -3.48 4.29 3.56
C LEU A 213 -3.95 5.74 3.46
N PRO A 214 -5.00 6.13 4.18
CA PRO A 214 -5.49 7.51 4.13
C PRO A 214 -4.52 8.47 4.80
N ARG A 215 -4.48 9.72 4.30
CA ARG A 215 -3.70 10.83 4.84
C ARG A 215 -4.63 11.95 5.32
N THR A 216 -4.20 12.68 6.35
CA THR A 216 -4.91 13.88 6.82
C THR A 216 -4.70 15.01 5.81
N GLN A 217 -5.81 15.56 5.31
CA GLN A 217 -5.80 16.52 4.21
C GLN A 217 -7.11 17.32 4.15
N VAL A 218 -7.10 18.41 3.40
CA VAL A 218 -8.28 19.16 3.02
C VAL A 218 -8.39 19.18 1.50
N MET A 219 -9.61 19.16 0.99
CA MET A 219 -9.91 19.20 -0.44
C MET A 219 -11.15 20.06 -0.69
N ALA A 220 -11.09 20.81 -1.77
CA ALA A 220 -12.23 21.56 -2.31
C ALA A 220 -12.36 21.25 -3.80
N THR A 221 -13.59 21.07 -4.28
CA THR A 221 -13.93 20.96 -5.70
C THR A 221 -15.05 21.93 -6.03
N ALA A 222 -14.85 22.75 -7.06
CA ALA A 222 -15.83 23.71 -7.55
C ALA A 222 -16.17 23.40 -9.01
N ASP A 223 -17.46 23.30 -9.33
CA ASP A 223 -17.97 23.16 -10.69
C ASP A 223 -18.17 24.55 -11.31
N LEU A 224 -17.15 25.01 -12.02
CA LEU A 224 -17.12 26.39 -12.57
C LEU A 224 -18.09 26.59 -13.73
N THR A 225 -18.32 25.53 -14.50
CA THR A 225 -19.31 25.47 -15.58
C THR A 225 -19.87 24.06 -15.67
N ASP A 226 -20.87 23.83 -16.52
CA ASP A 226 -21.46 22.48 -16.73
C ASP A 226 -20.45 21.43 -17.19
N ASN A 227 -19.30 21.85 -17.73
CA ASN A 227 -18.28 20.95 -18.28
C ASN A 227 -16.86 21.21 -17.76
N VAL A 228 -16.66 22.10 -16.79
CA VAL A 228 -15.35 22.36 -16.18
C VAL A 228 -15.46 22.36 -14.67
N SER A 229 -14.70 21.50 -14.02
CA SER A 229 -14.51 21.51 -12.57
C SER A 229 -13.05 21.71 -12.18
N VAL A 230 -12.83 22.33 -11.02
CA VAL A 230 -11.50 22.57 -10.45
C VAL A 230 -11.45 21.98 -9.06
N SER A 231 -10.44 21.17 -8.78
CA SER A 231 -10.18 20.61 -7.46
C SER A 231 -8.84 21.11 -6.92
N ALA A 232 -8.81 21.44 -5.64
CA ALA A 232 -7.60 21.76 -4.89
C ALA A 232 -7.48 20.81 -3.69
N GLN A 233 -6.26 20.36 -3.42
CA GLN A 233 -5.91 19.45 -2.33
C GLN A 233 -4.71 19.98 -1.57
N TYR A 234 -4.75 19.89 -0.25
CA TYR A 234 -3.64 20.28 0.63
C TYR A 234 -3.46 19.22 1.73
N PHE A 235 -2.25 18.70 1.88
CA PHE A 235 -1.94 17.68 2.87
C PHE A 235 -1.49 18.32 4.19
N LEU A 236 -1.97 17.75 5.30
CA LEU A 236 -1.66 18.16 6.66
C LEU A 236 -0.80 17.14 7.41
N GLU A 237 -0.45 16.02 6.74
CA GLU A 237 0.29 14.90 7.32
C GLU A 237 1.19 14.29 6.26
N PHE A 238 2.46 14.02 6.61
CA PHE A 238 3.28 13.06 5.88
C PHE A 238 2.96 11.66 6.39
N ARG A 239 2.86 10.71 5.49
CA ARG A 239 2.73 9.29 5.82
C ARG A 239 3.42 8.48 4.74
N ALA A 240 4.40 7.66 5.12
CA ALA A 240 5.12 6.79 4.21
C ALA A 240 4.35 5.51 3.86
N ASN A 241 4.75 4.85 2.77
CA ASN A 241 4.36 3.48 2.48
C ASN A 241 4.72 2.56 3.65
N ARG A 242 3.89 1.56 3.90
CA ARG A 242 4.12 0.56 4.93
C ARG A 242 4.73 -0.69 4.32
N PHE A 243 5.89 -1.09 4.82
CA PHE A 243 6.56 -2.31 4.42
C PHE A 243 6.61 -3.31 5.58
N PRO A 244 6.66 -4.64 5.30
CA PRO A 244 6.94 -5.62 6.33
C PRO A 244 8.36 -5.42 6.87
N GLU A 245 8.54 -5.67 8.17
CA GLU A 245 9.88 -5.66 8.77
C GLU A 245 10.72 -6.81 8.21
N GLY A 246 12.02 -6.59 8.10
CA GLY A 246 12.96 -7.63 7.71
C GLY A 246 12.87 -8.85 8.63
N GLY A 247 13.08 -10.05 8.10
CA GLY A 247 12.97 -11.30 8.82
C GLY A 247 11.56 -11.82 9.07
N THR A 248 10.54 -11.09 8.61
CA THR A 248 9.16 -11.59 8.61
C THR A 248 8.86 -12.35 7.32
N TYR A 249 7.94 -13.31 7.38
CA TYR A 249 7.57 -14.11 6.21
C TYR A 249 7.05 -13.21 5.08
N LEU A 250 7.55 -13.42 3.85
CA LEU A 250 7.32 -12.61 2.65
C LEU A 250 7.88 -11.17 2.70
N ALA A 251 8.73 -10.82 3.68
CA ALA A 251 9.50 -9.58 3.59
C ALA A 251 10.45 -9.62 2.39
N PRO A 252 10.52 -8.55 1.57
CA PRO A 252 11.36 -8.53 0.36
C PRO A 252 12.85 -8.67 0.66
N PHE A 253 13.29 -8.14 1.80
CA PHE A 253 14.68 -8.17 2.25
C PHE A 253 14.76 -8.23 3.78
N ASP A 254 15.77 -8.92 4.30
CA ASP A 254 15.98 -9.04 5.74
C ASP A 254 16.58 -7.77 6.37
N ILE A 255 17.19 -6.90 5.59
CA ILE A 255 17.93 -5.71 6.07
C ILE A 255 17.27 -4.38 5.74
N LEU A 256 16.21 -4.37 4.92
CA LEU A 256 15.51 -3.16 4.52
C LEU A 256 14.18 -3.00 5.29
N TYR A 257 13.61 -1.79 5.23
CA TYR A 257 12.26 -1.48 5.69
C TYR A 257 11.99 -1.72 7.18
N SER A 258 12.86 -1.21 8.05
CA SER A 258 12.72 -1.32 9.51
C SER A 258 13.08 -2.69 10.07
N GLY A 259 13.86 -3.44 9.35
CA GLY A 259 14.43 -4.69 9.88
C GLY A 259 15.40 -4.37 11.01
N PRO A 260 15.56 -5.32 11.83
CA PRO A 260 16.47 -5.31 12.94
C PRO A 260 17.94 -5.46 12.49
N THR A 261 18.84 -5.78 13.42
CA THR A 261 20.28 -5.94 13.14
C THR A 261 20.54 -7.23 12.38
N SER A 262 21.17 -7.17 11.23
CA SER A 262 21.66 -8.37 10.54
C SER A 262 23.09 -8.70 10.92
N GLY A 263 23.34 -9.99 11.09
CA GLY A 263 24.66 -10.55 11.41
C GLY A 263 25.16 -11.49 10.31
N GLY A 264 26.10 -12.35 10.66
CA GLY A 264 26.59 -13.42 9.79
C GLY A 264 27.24 -12.91 8.50
N ALA A 265 26.85 -13.48 7.36
CA ALA A 265 27.42 -13.17 6.06
C ALA A 265 27.19 -11.70 5.64
N VAL A 266 26.04 -11.12 6.01
CA VAL A 266 25.77 -9.70 5.75
C VAL A 266 26.72 -8.81 6.51
N ALA A 267 26.97 -9.09 7.80
CA ALA A 267 27.94 -8.36 8.59
C ALA A 267 29.36 -8.44 7.98
N GLY A 268 29.73 -9.60 7.44
CA GLY A 268 31.00 -9.79 6.74
C GLY A 268 31.13 -8.92 5.48
N MET A 269 30.04 -8.72 4.72
CA MET A 269 30.04 -7.88 3.51
C MET A 269 30.23 -6.39 3.82
N PHE A 270 29.82 -5.92 5.00
CA PHE A 270 29.86 -4.50 5.37
C PHE A 270 30.85 -4.17 6.49
N GLY A 271 31.71 -5.15 6.88
CA GLY A 271 32.72 -4.97 7.91
C GLY A 271 32.15 -4.90 9.34
N GLY A 272 30.92 -5.29 9.55
CA GLY A 272 30.23 -5.30 10.84
C GLY A 272 28.72 -5.46 10.71
N PRO A 273 28.00 -5.55 11.83
CA PRO A 273 26.55 -5.69 11.82
C PRO A 273 25.86 -4.56 11.05
N VAL A 274 24.83 -4.90 10.28
CA VAL A 274 23.95 -3.90 9.62
C VAL A 274 22.69 -3.75 10.45
N THR A 275 22.40 -2.53 10.86
CA THR A 275 21.22 -2.20 11.68
C THR A 275 20.23 -1.37 10.90
N ALA A 276 18.96 -1.48 11.24
CA ALA A 276 17.97 -0.50 10.79
C ALA A 276 18.28 0.85 11.43
N GLY A 277 18.44 1.85 10.58
CA GLY A 277 18.64 3.24 10.97
C GLY A 277 17.32 3.99 11.19
N HIS A 278 17.43 5.29 11.41
CA HIS A 278 16.25 6.15 11.51
C HIS A 278 15.52 6.27 10.16
N LYS A 279 14.23 6.54 10.23
CA LYS A 279 13.46 7.06 9.10
C LYS A 279 13.67 8.59 9.08
N TYR A 280 14.08 9.09 7.94
CA TYR A 280 14.19 10.53 7.71
C TYR A 280 12.98 10.98 6.91
N GLU A 281 11.87 11.13 7.61
CA GLU A 281 10.65 11.70 7.04
C GLU A 281 10.83 13.21 6.85
N PRO A 282 10.19 13.82 5.85
CA PRO A 282 10.26 15.27 5.64
C PRO A 282 9.80 16.04 6.87
N ASP A 283 10.60 17.01 7.30
CA ASP A 283 10.34 17.84 8.48
C ASP A 283 9.25 18.89 8.23
N ASP A 284 9.15 19.38 6.98
CA ASP A 284 8.19 20.41 6.56
C ASP A 284 7.25 19.88 5.49
N ILE A 285 5.97 19.76 5.83
CA ILE A 285 4.92 19.28 4.94
C ILE A 285 4.11 20.42 4.29
N ASN A 286 4.43 21.66 4.57
CA ASN A 286 3.65 22.82 4.14
C ASN A 286 3.61 23.01 2.61
N ASP A 287 4.51 22.35 1.89
CA ASP A 287 4.62 22.42 0.43
C ASP A 287 3.85 21.28 -0.29
N ASN A 288 3.07 20.47 0.44
CA ASN A 288 2.34 19.34 -0.14
C ASN A 288 0.92 19.75 -0.57
N PHE A 289 0.73 20.02 -1.86
CA PHE A 289 -0.58 20.40 -2.41
C PHE A 289 -0.75 19.94 -3.86
N GLY A 290 -1.95 20.05 -4.37
CA GLY A 290 -2.27 19.79 -5.76
C GLY A 290 -3.46 20.58 -6.26
N ILE A 291 -3.48 20.81 -7.57
CA ILE A 291 -4.60 21.41 -8.30
C ILE A 291 -4.89 20.50 -9.50
N LYS A 292 -6.17 20.28 -9.72
CA LYS A 292 -6.70 19.49 -10.84
C LYS A 292 -7.78 20.31 -11.56
N VAL A 293 -7.77 20.27 -12.89
CA VAL A 293 -8.87 20.79 -13.73
C VAL A 293 -9.38 19.63 -14.56
N ASP A 294 -10.66 19.33 -14.46
CA ASP A 294 -11.35 18.38 -15.33
C ASP A 294 -12.19 19.15 -16.34
N TRP A 295 -12.11 18.77 -17.60
CA TRP A 295 -12.83 19.36 -18.69
C TRP A 295 -13.48 18.29 -19.58
N ALA A 296 -14.82 18.22 -19.52
CA ALA A 296 -15.61 17.43 -20.46
C ALA A 296 -15.61 18.16 -21.82
N ALA A 297 -14.66 17.76 -22.68
CA ALA A 297 -14.38 18.48 -23.91
C ALA A 297 -15.18 17.89 -25.09
N ASP A 298 -16.25 18.56 -25.51
CA ASP A 298 -17.12 18.11 -26.61
C ASP A 298 -16.35 17.83 -27.90
N TRP A 299 -15.39 18.66 -28.25
CA TRP A 299 -14.57 18.52 -29.44
C TRP A 299 -13.68 17.26 -29.40
N ALA A 300 -13.23 16.86 -28.19
CA ALA A 300 -12.43 15.65 -27.98
C ALA A 300 -13.31 14.41 -27.83
N ARG A 301 -14.63 14.58 -27.62
CA ARG A 301 -15.58 13.51 -27.29
C ARG A 301 -15.14 12.66 -26.11
N GLY A 302 -14.60 13.30 -25.08
CA GLY A 302 -14.06 12.66 -23.88
C GLY A 302 -13.61 13.69 -22.86
N ASP A 303 -13.12 13.20 -21.74
CA ASP A 303 -12.75 13.99 -20.58
C ASP A 303 -11.24 14.22 -20.53
N LEU A 304 -10.84 15.48 -20.41
CA LEU A 304 -9.45 15.92 -20.26
C LEU A 304 -9.21 16.29 -18.80
N GLY A 305 -8.12 15.80 -18.22
CA GLY A 305 -7.67 16.21 -16.90
C GLY A 305 -6.30 16.88 -16.97
N PHE A 306 -6.14 18.02 -16.29
CA PHE A 306 -4.88 18.74 -16.16
C PHE A 306 -4.50 18.78 -14.69
N TYR A 307 -3.23 18.48 -14.37
CA TYR A 307 -2.79 18.30 -13.00
C TYR A 307 -1.48 19.02 -12.73
N TYR A 308 -1.43 19.69 -11.59
CA TYR A 308 -0.19 20.13 -10.98
C TYR A 308 -0.17 19.67 -9.52
N ARG A 309 0.92 19.05 -9.10
CA ARG A 309 1.11 18.62 -7.71
C ARG A 309 2.54 18.90 -7.27
N GLN A 310 2.70 19.34 -6.04
CA GLN A 310 3.97 19.36 -5.32
C GLN A 310 3.80 18.52 -4.06
N PHE A 311 4.73 17.62 -3.80
CA PHE A 311 4.58 16.66 -2.70
C PHE A 311 5.91 16.06 -2.29
N ASP A 312 5.94 15.53 -1.07
CA ASP A 312 6.98 14.64 -0.60
C ASP A 312 6.63 13.19 -0.98
N GLU A 313 7.62 12.45 -1.47
CA GLU A 313 7.41 11.08 -1.89
C GLU A 313 7.13 10.18 -0.70
N VAL A 314 6.04 9.40 -0.78
CA VAL A 314 5.67 8.40 0.24
C VAL A 314 6.47 7.10 0.11
N GLN A 315 7.12 6.92 -1.02
CA GLN A 315 8.06 5.85 -1.31
C GLN A 315 9.46 6.28 -0.88
N PRO A 316 10.18 5.48 -0.08
CA PRO A 316 11.58 5.77 0.21
C PRO A 316 12.43 5.66 -1.05
N TRP A 317 13.58 6.31 -1.06
CA TRP A 317 14.57 6.17 -2.14
C TRP A 317 14.77 4.71 -2.49
N PRO A 318 14.75 4.34 -3.77
CA PRO A 318 14.98 2.96 -4.20
C PRO A 318 16.31 2.43 -3.67
N GLY A 319 16.24 1.32 -2.91
CA GLY A 319 17.42 0.74 -2.26
C GLY A 319 17.76 1.34 -0.89
N GLY A 320 17.10 2.40 -0.46
CA GLY A 320 17.43 3.13 0.77
C GLY A 320 18.77 3.85 0.69
N THR A 321 19.16 4.51 1.75
CA THR A 321 20.53 5.06 1.91
C THR A 321 21.26 4.28 2.99
N MET A 322 22.50 3.88 2.70
CA MET A 322 23.30 3.07 3.61
C MET A 322 24.48 3.88 4.13
N TYR A 323 24.63 3.91 5.44
CA TYR A 323 25.83 4.37 6.11
C TYR A 323 26.76 3.16 6.36
N THR A 324 27.99 3.24 5.89
CA THR A 324 29.00 2.21 6.11
C THR A 324 30.19 2.76 6.90
N GLY A 325 30.37 2.28 8.12
CA GLY A 325 31.51 2.67 8.95
C GLY A 325 31.62 1.77 10.16
N GLY A 326 32.39 0.67 10.07
CA GLY A 326 32.57 -0.29 11.14
C GLY A 326 31.30 -1.10 11.49
N GLY A 327 30.45 -1.33 10.52
CA GLY A 327 29.07 -1.77 10.55
C GLY A 327 28.25 -0.86 9.66
N GLY A 328 27.03 -1.26 9.31
CA GLY A 328 26.17 -0.48 8.42
C GLY A 328 24.87 -0.07 9.11
N GLN A 329 24.33 1.09 8.74
CA GLN A 329 22.96 1.46 9.04
C GLN A 329 22.21 1.72 7.75
N VAL A 330 21.02 1.11 7.60
CA VAL A 330 20.12 1.37 6.47
C VAL A 330 19.07 2.36 6.93
N HIS A 331 19.01 3.50 6.27
CA HIS A 331 18.04 4.54 6.53
C HIS A 331 16.98 4.57 5.42
N LEU A 332 15.74 4.84 5.79
CA LEU A 332 14.68 5.14 4.83
C LEU A 332 14.55 6.66 4.71
N ASN A 333 14.94 7.18 3.57
CA ASN A 333 14.86 8.60 3.25
C ASN A 333 13.83 8.81 2.17
N TYR A 334 13.25 10.00 2.15
CA TYR A 334 12.15 10.35 1.24
C TYR A 334 12.52 11.64 0.51
N ALA A 335 12.26 11.70 -0.80
CA ALA A 335 12.45 12.91 -1.57
C ALA A 335 11.31 13.90 -1.27
N ASP A 336 11.67 15.11 -0.92
CA ASP A 336 10.75 16.21 -0.69
C ASP A 336 10.57 17.09 -1.92
N LYS A 337 9.49 17.87 -1.96
CA LYS A 337 9.22 18.94 -2.95
C LYS A 337 9.26 18.49 -4.41
N VAL A 338 8.93 17.24 -4.66
CA VAL A 338 8.80 16.71 -6.02
C VAL A 338 7.60 17.37 -6.70
N LYS A 339 7.78 17.84 -7.94
CA LYS A 339 6.72 18.44 -8.74
C LYS A 339 6.25 17.48 -9.83
N LEU A 340 4.94 17.43 -10.02
CA LEU A 340 4.32 16.63 -11.06
C LEU A 340 3.38 17.49 -11.89
N TYR A 341 3.56 17.40 -13.20
CA TYR A 341 2.67 17.95 -14.21
C TYR A 341 2.01 16.78 -14.93
N GLY A 342 0.70 16.76 -15.02
CA GLY A 342 -0.05 15.64 -15.61
C GLY A 342 -1.08 16.09 -16.61
N LEU A 343 -1.30 15.25 -17.61
CA LEU A 343 -2.40 15.32 -18.56
C LEU A 343 -3.04 13.95 -18.65
N SER A 344 -4.36 13.88 -18.50
CA SER A 344 -5.11 12.67 -18.75
C SER A 344 -6.18 12.88 -19.82
N TYR A 345 -6.54 11.79 -20.47
CA TYR A 345 -7.66 11.73 -21.41
C TYR A 345 -8.41 10.44 -21.20
N GLU A 346 -9.73 10.54 -21.09
CA GLU A 346 -10.61 9.37 -20.98
C GLU A 346 -11.69 9.41 -22.05
N ARG A 347 -11.95 8.24 -22.65
CA ARG A 347 -13.01 8.11 -23.65
C ARG A 347 -13.53 6.67 -23.72
N THR A 348 -14.83 6.56 -23.91
CA THR A 348 -15.51 5.28 -24.15
C THR A 348 -15.87 5.13 -25.63
N PHE A 349 -15.50 3.98 -26.22
CA PHE A 349 -15.79 3.57 -27.58
C PHE A 349 -16.68 2.32 -27.54
N GLY A 350 -17.99 2.50 -27.59
CA GLY A 350 -18.94 1.38 -27.45
C GLY A 350 -18.78 0.67 -26.10
N THR A 351 -18.27 -0.56 -26.11
CA THR A 351 -18.03 -1.37 -24.89
C THR A 351 -16.59 -1.22 -24.34
N LEU A 352 -15.73 -0.46 -25.01
CA LEU A 352 -14.34 -0.23 -24.61
C LEU A 352 -14.18 1.14 -23.98
N SER A 353 -13.90 1.21 -22.69
CA SER A 353 -13.44 2.43 -21.99
C SER A 353 -11.92 2.48 -22.02
N THR A 354 -11.36 3.65 -22.41
CA THR A 354 -9.92 3.86 -22.49
C THR A 354 -9.49 5.03 -21.61
N GLY A 355 -8.35 4.88 -20.95
CA GLY A 355 -7.70 5.92 -20.17
C GLY A 355 -6.25 6.11 -20.61
N TRP A 356 -5.82 7.35 -20.73
CA TRP A 356 -4.50 7.76 -21.16
C TRP A 356 -3.94 8.79 -20.19
N GLU A 357 -2.69 8.63 -19.80
CA GLU A 357 -2.01 9.58 -18.94
C GLU A 357 -0.60 9.87 -19.45
N VAL A 358 -0.23 11.14 -19.36
CA VAL A 358 1.15 11.59 -19.48
C VAL A 358 1.49 12.36 -18.21
N SER A 359 2.56 11.97 -17.53
CA SER A 359 3.06 12.71 -16.36
C SER A 359 4.54 13.02 -16.51
N TYR A 360 4.92 14.22 -16.09
CA TYR A 360 6.30 14.68 -15.98
C TYR A 360 6.57 15.03 -14.53
N ARG A 361 7.54 14.36 -13.92
CA ARG A 361 7.97 14.60 -12.55
C ARG A 361 9.39 15.17 -12.56
N THR A 362 9.63 16.20 -11.77
CA THR A 362 10.95 16.79 -11.56
C THR A 362 11.43 16.54 -10.15
N ASP A 363 12.72 16.44 -9.97
CA ASP A 363 13.40 16.25 -8.68
C ASP A 363 12.97 14.97 -7.94
N THR A 364 12.43 13.97 -8.65
CA THR A 364 12.00 12.69 -8.07
C THR A 364 13.19 11.81 -7.71
N ALA A 365 13.03 10.96 -6.70
CA ALA A 365 14.06 10.01 -6.29
C ALA A 365 14.36 9.00 -7.40
N LEU A 366 15.64 8.88 -7.78
CA LEU A 366 16.12 7.90 -8.73
C LEU A 366 16.81 6.74 -8.01
N ALA A 367 16.88 5.58 -8.68
CA ALA A 367 17.66 4.45 -8.20
C ALA A 367 19.13 4.88 -8.01
N SER A 368 19.54 4.90 -6.77
CA SER A 368 20.93 5.21 -6.39
C SER A 368 21.61 3.89 -6.05
N ALA A 369 22.85 3.70 -6.48
CA ALA A 369 23.68 2.68 -5.87
C ALA A 369 23.71 2.94 -4.36
N PHE A 370 23.61 1.88 -3.54
CA PHE A 370 23.97 1.97 -2.13
C PHE A 370 25.23 2.83 -2.09
N SER A 371 25.13 4.03 -1.49
CA SER A 371 26.22 4.98 -1.60
C SER A 371 27.49 4.26 -1.18
N ASN A 372 28.54 4.34 -1.98
CA ASN A 372 29.90 3.96 -1.60
C ASN A 372 30.32 4.93 -0.50
N GLY A 373 29.55 4.94 0.62
CA GLY A 373 29.65 5.89 1.69
C GLY A 373 31.08 5.89 2.19
N GLN A 374 31.70 7.02 2.12
CA GLN A 374 32.95 7.21 2.85
C GLN A 374 32.61 6.96 4.33
N PRO A 375 33.43 6.21 5.05
CA PRO A 375 33.25 5.99 6.47
C PRO A 375 33.01 7.30 7.20
N GLY A 376 31.93 7.42 7.94
CA GLY A 376 31.56 8.61 8.68
C GLY A 376 30.73 9.67 7.94
N VAL A 377 30.39 9.46 6.67
CA VAL A 377 29.54 10.39 5.91
C VAL A 377 28.12 9.82 5.80
N PHE A 378 27.17 10.56 6.33
CA PHE A 378 25.75 10.26 6.23
C PHE A 378 25.13 11.04 5.07
N TYR A 379 24.51 10.33 4.14
CA TYR A 379 23.78 10.93 3.03
C TYR A 379 22.28 10.87 3.32
N LYS A 380 21.65 12.03 3.50
CA LYS A 380 20.19 12.14 3.64
C LYS A 380 19.46 11.92 2.33
N GLU A 381 20.12 12.12 1.20
CA GLU A 381 19.51 12.11 -0.12
C GLU A 381 20.28 11.21 -1.08
N GLY A 382 19.54 10.52 -1.95
CA GLY A 382 20.07 9.82 -3.12
C GLY A 382 20.07 10.71 -4.38
N ALA A 383 20.27 10.11 -5.54
CA ALA A 383 20.19 10.82 -6.80
C ALA A 383 18.75 11.29 -7.07
N ARG A 384 18.62 12.51 -7.57
CA ARG A 384 17.34 13.08 -8.05
C ARG A 384 17.41 13.28 -9.55
N GLY A 385 16.26 13.27 -10.21
CA GLY A 385 16.15 13.54 -11.62
C GLY A 385 14.72 13.66 -12.10
N ASP A 386 14.57 13.79 -13.40
CA ASP A 386 13.30 14.00 -14.06
C ASP A 386 12.82 12.70 -14.71
N VAL A 387 11.51 12.46 -14.63
CA VAL A 387 10.88 11.25 -15.17
C VAL A 387 9.63 11.59 -15.96
N ILE A 388 9.53 11.08 -17.18
CA ILE A 388 8.31 11.13 -17.99
C ILE A 388 7.68 9.73 -18.00
N ASN A 389 6.39 9.65 -17.73
CA ASN A 389 5.61 8.42 -17.84
C ASN A 389 4.46 8.64 -18.85
N VAL A 390 4.23 7.63 -19.67
CA VAL A 390 3.08 7.55 -20.57
C VAL A 390 2.38 6.24 -20.30
N ILE A 391 1.10 6.31 -19.96
CA ILE A 391 0.28 5.14 -19.61
C ILE A 391 -0.96 5.15 -20.48
N ALA A 392 -1.31 3.99 -21.00
CA ALA A 392 -2.57 3.74 -21.68
C ALA A 392 -3.20 2.47 -21.09
N ASN A 393 -4.48 2.53 -20.82
CA ASN A 393 -5.25 1.38 -20.32
C ASN A 393 -6.61 1.32 -21.01
N GLY A 394 -7.20 0.12 -21.02
CA GLY A 394 -8.52 -0.10 -21.56
C GLY A 394 -9.25 -1.18 -20.81
N LEU A 395 -10.54 -0.98 -20.59
CA LEU A 395 -11.46 -1.94 -20.00
C LEU A 395 -12.58 -2.22 -21.01
N MET A 396 -12.71 -3.47 -21.43
CA MET A 396 -13.77 -3.88 -22.35
C MET A 396 -14.79 -4.77 -21.63
N SER A 397 -16.04 -4.38 -21.71
CA SER A 397 -17.17 -5.20 -21.25
C SER A 397 -17.54 -6.20 -22.34
N LEU A 398 -17.35 -7.49 -22.07
CA LEU A 398 -17.82 -8.55 -22.98
C LEU A 398 -19.29 -8.81 -22.69
N GLN A 399 -20.16 -8.39 -23.60
CA GLN A 399 -21.56 -8.79 -23.53
C GLN A 399 -21.63 -10.29 -23.86
N GLN A 400 -22.08 -11.09 -22.90
CA GLN A 400 -22.53 -12.44 -23.18
C GLN A 400 -23.81 -12.34 -24.03
N ASN A 401 -23.72 -12.63 -25.30
CA ASN A 401 -24.92 -12.88 -26.08
C ASN A 401 -25.58 -14.14 -25.52
N ALA A 402 -26.71 -13.96 -24.82
CA ALA A 402 -27.57 -15.04 -24.34
C ALA A 402 -28.32 -15.68 -25.50
#